data_2745f4ae9ea8d5e41312247154c97725
#
_entry.id   2745f4ae9ea8d5e41312247154c97725
#
_cell.length_a   1.000
_cell.length_b   1.000
_cell.length_c   1.000
_cell.angle_alpha   90.00
_cell.angle_beta   90.00
_cell.angle_gamma   90.00
#
_symmetry.space_group_name_H-M   'P 1'
#
loop_
_entity.id
_entity.type
_entity.pdbx_description
1 polymer ?
#
loop_
_entity_poly.entity_id
_entity_poly.type
_entity_poly.pdbx_seq_one_letter_code
_entity_poly.pdbx_strand_id
1 'polypeptide(L)'
;SALRAGPNQYAPGDGIPELRRAIADHQARYYALSVDPDAGVLITVGCTEGIAAALLGVCVPGDEVIALEPSYDSYGAIASLAGAQLVPVTLRPPGWRLNADALSAAVTDRTRAILINSPHNPTGRVLDETERAAIAHVAVEADLVVITDEVYEHLTFDGNRHVPLATMPGMFERTITLSSAAKTFAMTGWKVGWATGPAELIDAVRRTK
;
A
#
# COMPACT_ATOMS: atom_id res chain seq x y z
N SER A 1 12.95 -30.14 6.41
CA SER A 1 12.72 -28.68 6.43
C SER A 1 12.85 -28.15 4.99
N ALA A 2 12.18 -27.02 4.68
CA ALA A 2 12.23 -26.38 3.38
C ALA A 2 13.67 -26.07 2.93
N LEU A 3 14.53 -25.66 3.86
CA LEU A 3 15.95 -25.41 3.57
C LEU A 3 16.71 -26.65 3.08
N ARG A 4 16.31 -27.87 3.52
CA ARG A 4 16.95 -29.11 3.09
C ARG A 4 16.36 -29.66 1.79
N ALA A 5 15.12 -29.35 1.49
CA ALA A 5 14.38 -29.89 0.36
C ALA A 5 14.16 -28.88 -0.77
N GLY A 6 14.29 -27.59 -0.48
CA GLY A 6 14.01 -26.52 -1.43
C GLY A 6 15.20 -26.09 -2.26
N PRO A 7 14.97 -25.37 -3.36
CA PRO A 7 16.01 -24.72 -4.12
C PRO A 7 16.65 -23.61 -3.28
N ASN A 8 17.97 -23.64 -3.14
CA ASN A 8 18.76 -22.63 -2.42
C ASN A 8 19.46 -21.67 -3.39
N GLN A 9 18.87 -21.48 -4.57
CA GLN A 9 19.32 -20.55 -5.59
C GLN A 9 18.48 -19.28 -5.59
N TYR A 10 18.87 -18.27 -6.33
CA TYR A 10 18.13 -17.03 -6.50
C TYR A 10 16.72 -17.31 -7.00
N ALA A 11 15.72 -16.73 -6.33
CA ALA A 11 14.38 -16.69 -6.84
C ALA A 11 14.29 -15.68 -8.02
N PRO A 12 13.28 -15.83 -8.90
CA PRO A 12 12.97 -14.77 -9.87
C PRO A 12 12.77 -13.42 -9.18
N GLY A 13 13.21 -12.33 -9.81
CA GLY A 13 13.09 -10.98 -9.24
C GLY A 13 11.68 -10.62 -8.82
N ASP A 14 10.67 -11.06 -9.55
CA ASP A 14 9.26 -10.85 -9.23
C ASP A 14 8.71 -11.77 -8.13
N GLY A 15 9.50 -12.72 -7.65
CA GLY A 15 9.08 -13.78 -6.75
C GLY A 15 8.69 -15.07 -7.48
N ILE A 16 8.64 -16.17 -6.74
CA ILE A 16 8.25 -17.47 -7.30
C ILE A 16 6.79 -17.46 -7.76
N PRO A 17 6.47 -18.10 -8.90
CA PRO A 17 5.11 -18.07 -9.46
C PRO A 17 4.03 -18.61 -8.51
N GLU A 18 4.37 -19.61 -7.70
CA GLU A 18 3.46 -20.19 -6.71
C GLU A 18 3.02 -19.18 -5.66
N LEU A 19 3.94 -18.34 -5.18
CA LEU A 19 3.61 -17.29 -4.19
C LEU A 19 2.80 -16.18 -4.83
N ARG A 20 3.14 -15.76 -6.07
CA ARG A 20 2.37 -14.74 -6.79
C ARG A 20 0.92 -15.19 -7.03
N ARG A 21 0.71 -16.45 -7.46
CA ARG A 21 -0.63 -17.04 -7.58
C ARG A 21 -1.37 -17.09 -6.25
N ALA A 22 -0.72 -17.53 -5.18
CA ALA A 22 -1.34 -17.58 -3.85
C ALA A 22 -1.80 -16.19 -3.36
N ILE A 23 -1.04 -15.12 -3.68
CA ILE A 23 -1.42 -13.75 -3.36
C ILE A 23 -2.60 -13.29 -4.24
N ALA A 24 -2.61 -13.57 -5.54
CA ALA A 24 -3.74 -13.28 -6.41
C ALA A 24 -5.02 -14.00 -5.95
N ASP A 25 -4.92 -15.28 -5.58
CA ASP A 25 -6.02 -16.07 -5.01
C ASP A 25 -6.52 -15.47 -3.67
N HIS A 26 -5.61 -14.97 -2.84
CA HIS A 26 -5.95 -14.27 -1.61
C HIS A 26 -6.76 -13.00 -1.89
N GLN A 27 -6.33 -12.15 -2.84
CA GLN A 27 -7.05 -10.95 -3.23
C GLN A 27 -8.46 -11.27 -3.76
N ALA A 28 -8.58 -12.30 -4.59
CA ALA A 28 -9.86 -12.76 -5.11
C ALA A 28 -10.78 -13.28 -3.98
N ARG A 29 -10.23 -14.10 -3.09
CA ARG A 29 -10.99 -14.77 -2.02
C ARG A 29 -11.51 -13.79 -0.96
N TYR A 30 -10.69 -12.87 -0.51
CA TYR A 30 -11.03 -11.99 0.63
C TYR A 30 -11.66 -10.67 0.21
N TYR A 31 -11.32 -10.18 -0.98
CA TYR A 31 -11.68 -8.83 -1.42
C TYR A 31 -12.39 -8.78 -2.77
N ALA A 32 -12.60 -9.93 -3.41
CA ALA A 32 -13.17 -10.02 -4.76
C ALA A 32 -12.39 -9.21 -5.82
N LEU A 33 -11.10 -8.99 -5.59
CA LEU A 33 -10.20 -8.32 -6.53
C LEU A 33 -9.57 -9.35 -7.46
N SER A 34 -9.75 -9.18 -8.76
CA SER A 34 -9.08 -10.00 -9.78
C SER A 34 -7.75 -9.36 -10.15
N VAL A 35 -6.66 -9.97 -9.69
CA VAL A 35 -5.29 -9.51 -9.94
C VAL A 35 -4.58 -10.55 -10.79
N ASP A 36 -3.94 -10.13 -11.87
CA ASP A 36 -3.11 -11.01 -12.68
C ASP A 36 -1.84 -11.40 -11.88
N PRO A 37 -1.60 -12.69 -11.61
CA PRO A 37 -0.45 -13.11 -10.82
C PRO A 37 0.89 -12.82 -11.49
N ASP A 38 0.95 -12.65 -12.81
CA ASP A 38 2.18 -12.42 -13.55
C ASP A 38 2.48 -10.92 -13.76
N ALA A 39 1.45 -10.12 -14.02
CA ALA A 39 1.61 -8.69 -14.28
C ALA A 39 1.27 -7.81 -13.06
N GLY A 40 0.32 -8.26 -12.23
CA GLY A 40 -0.23 -7.46 -11.13
C GLY A 40 0.24 -7.84 -9.73
N VAL A 41 1.18 -8.79 -9.60
CA VAL A 41 1.77 -9.18 -8.31
C VAL A 41 3.28 -9.12 -8.36
N LEU A 42 3.89 -8.46 -7.38
CA LEU A 42 5.33 -8.36 -7.22
C LEU A 42 5.71 -8.67 -5.76
N ILE A 43 6.65 -9.60 -5.57
CA ILE A 43 7.15 -9.93 -4.22
C ILE A 43 8.24 -8.94 -3.82
N THR A 44 8.25 -8.53 -2.56
CA THR A 44 9.20 -7.56 -2.00
C THR A 44 9.85 -8.07 -0.71
N VAL A 45 10.96 -7.46 -0.32
CA VAL A 45 11.64 -7.72 0.97
C VAL A 45 10.92 -6.96 2.09
N GLY A 46 9.74 -7.45 2.45
CA GLY A 46 8.79 -6.78 3.34
C GLY A 46 8.07 -5.61 2.67
N CYS A 47 7.07 -5.07 3.35
CA CYS A 47 6.28 -3.94 2.86
C CYS A 47 7.14 -2.67 2.69
N THR A 48 8.16 -2.47 3.52
CA THR A 48 9.02 -1.28 3.46
C THR A 48 9.75 -1.14 2.13
N GLU A 49 10.27 -2.25 1.55
CA GLU A 49 10.81 -2.22 0.19
C GLU A 49 9.73 -1.89 -0.82
N GLY A 50 8.54 -2.47 -0.66
CA GLY A 50 7.40 -2.18 -1.53
C GLY A 50 7.03 -0.69 -1.55
N ILE A 51 6.98 -0.04 -0.38
CA ILE A 51 6.73 1.40 -0.27
C ILE A 51 7.84 2.21 -0.95
N ALA A 52 9.11 1.83 -0.70
CA ALA A 52 10.24 2.51 -1.31
C ALA A 52 10.22 2.41 -2.84
N ALA A 53 10.02 1.20 -3.35
CA ALA A 53 9.94 0.96 -4.79
C ALA A 53 8.72 1.66 -5.42
N ALA A 54 7.57 1.69 -4.74
CA ALA A 54 6.39 2.39 -5.21
C ALA A 54 6.64 3.90 -5.32
N LEU A 55 7.16 4.54 -4.27
CA LEU A 55 7.45 5.98 -4.29
C LEU A 55 8.52 6.33 -5.33
N LEU A 56 9.60 5.54 -5.43
CA LEU A 56 10.63 5.73 -6.46
C LEU A 56 10.10 5.53 -7.89
N GLY A 57 9.10 4.65 -8.06
CA GLY A 57 8.51 4.34 -9.36
C GLY A 57 7.46 5.35 -9.83
N VAL A 58 6.81 6.05 -8.89
CA VAL A 58 5.69 6.97 -9.19
C VAL A 58 6.07 8.44 -9.09
N CYS A 59 7.04 8.79 -8.22
CA CYS A 59 7.40 10.18 -7.95
C CYS A 59 8.66 10.59 -8.72
N VAL A 60 8.73 11.88 -9.02
CA VAL A 60 9.94 12.56 -9.47
C VAL A 60 10.35 13.63 -8.45
N PRO A 61 11.62 14.10 -8.46
CA PRO A 61 12.04 15.15 -7.55
C PRO A 61 11.17 16.41 -7.61
N GLY A 62 10.66 16.82 -6.44
CA GLY A 62 9.77 17.97 -6.30
C GLY A 62 8.28 17.62 -6.18
N ASP A 63 7.91 16.37 -6.41
CA ASP A 63 6.54 15.88 -6.18
C ASP A 63 6.18 15.89 -4.69
N GLU A 64 4.89 15.91 -4.42
CA GLU A 64 4.30 15.83 -3.09
C GLU A 64 3.53 14.51 -2.91
N VAL A 65 3.68 13.91 -1.73
CA VAL A 65 2.98 12.70 -1.31
C VAL A 65 2.19 13.02 -0.06
N ILE A 66 0.87 12.95 -0.13
CA ILE A 66 0.01 13.14 1.05
C ILE A 66 0.07 11.87 1.90
N ALA A 67 0.23 12.01 3.22
CA ALA A 67 0.14 10.90 4.15
C ALA A 67 -0.61 11.29 5.42
N LEU A 68 -1.25 10.30 6.07
CA LEU A 68 -1.92 10.52 7.35
C LEU A 68 -0.88 10.61 8.47
N GLU A 69 -1.05 11.57 9.39
CA GLU A 69 -0.20 11.77 10.56
C GLU A 69 -1.02 11.56 11.85
N PRO A 70 -0.49 10.84 12.88
CA PRO A 70 0.84 10.22 12.94
C PRO A 70 1.02 9.13 11.89
N SER A 71 2.24 8.97 11.38
CA SER A 71 2.57 7.98 10.36
C SER A 71 3.66 7.02 10.82
N TYR A 72 3.83 5.92 10.10
CA TYR A 72 4.97 5.04 10.28
C TYR A 72 6.27 5.80 9.96
N ASP A 73 7.27 5.66 10.80
CA ASP A 73 8.50 6.47 10.82
C ASP A 73 9.30 6.43 9.51
N SER A 74 9.24 5.35 8.76
CA SER A 74 9.97 5.22 7.50
C SER A 74 9.38 6.02 6.33
N TYR A 75 8.12 6.45 6.38
CA TYR A 75 7.46 7.10 5.23
C TYR A 75 8.15 8.39 4.83
N GLY A 76 8.48 9.25 5.80
CA GLY A 76 9.19 10.50 5.53
C GLY A 76 10.58 10.29 4.94
N ALA A 77 11.34 9.31 5.47
CA ALA A 77 12.66 8.97 4.96
C ALA A 77 12.58 8.43 3.52
N ILE A 78 11.59 7.57 3.22
CA ILE A 78 11.40 7.00 1.89
C ILE A 78 10.95 8.08 0.88
N ALA A 79 10.02 8.96 1.26
CA ALA A 79 9.61 10.09 0.41
C ALA A 79 10.81 10.97 0.06
N SER A 80 11.64 11.30 1.06
CA SER A 80 12.88 12.06 0.84
C SER A 80 13.86 11.34 -0.09
N LEU A 81 13.99 10.01 0.03
CA LEU A 81 14.82 9.20 -0.87
C LEU A 81 14.33 9.27 -2.33
N ALA A 82 13.01 9.31 -2.52
CA ALA A 82 12.40 9.50 -3.83
C ALA A 82 12.46 10.95 -4.36
N GLY A 83 13.03 11.88 -3.58
CA GLY A 83 13.05 13.30 -3.91
C GLY A 83 11.70 14.00 -3.74
N ALA A 84 10.73 13.32 -3.11
CA ALA A 84 9.39 13.84 -2.88
C ALA A 84 9.25 14.44 -1.48
N GLN A 85 8.30 15.36 -1.32
CA GLN A 85 7.94 15.95 -0.04
C GLN A 85 6.71 15.26 0.54
N LEU A 86 6.80 14.81 1.81
CA LEU A 86 5.64 14.29 2.52
C LEU A 86 4.77 15.45 3.01
N VAL A 87 3.49 15.46 2.64
CA VAL A 87 2.48 16.45 3.05
C VAL A 87 1.54 15.79 4.06
N PRO A 88 1.59 16.15 5.35
CA PRO A 88 0.81 15.48 6.38
C PRO A 88 -0.64 15.96 6.41
N VAL A 89 -1.58 15.00 6.51
CA VAL A 89 -2.96 15.25 6.93
C VAL A 89 -3.13 14.71 8.35
N THR A 90 -3.19 15.62 9.31
CA THR A 90 -3.14 15.26 10.73
C THR A 90 -4.46 14.68 11.23
N LEU A 91 -4.42 13.45 11.70
CA LEU A 91 -5.50 12.83 12.47
C LEU A 91 -5.45 13.34 13.92
N ARG A 92 -6.62 13.55 14.54
CA ARG A 92 -6.66 14.12 15.90
C ARG A 92 -7.42 13.22 16.87
N PRO A 93 -6.93 13.09 18.12
CA PRO A 93 -7.65 12.38 19.16
C PRO A 93 -8.97 13.13 19.52
N PRO A 94 -9.95 12.43 20.12
CA PRO A 94 -9.86 11.01 20.53
C PRO A 94 -10.17 10.03 19.39
N GLY A 95 -10.80 10.46 18.30
CA GLY A 95 -11.32 9.56 17.27
C GLY A 95 -10.31 9.19 16.17
N TRP A 96 -9.25 9.97 16.00
CA TRP A 96 -8.25 9.78 14.93
C TRP A 96 -8.88 9.65 13.54
N ARG A 97 -9.94 10.41 13.29
CA ARG A 97 -10.68 10.36 12.02
C ARG A 97 -10.02 11.24 10.96
N LEU A 98 -10.11 10.78 9.72
CA LEU A 98 -9.73 11.57 8.57
C LEU A 98 -10.75 12.72 8.38
N ASN A 99 -10.24 13.92 8.23
CA ASN A 99 -11.02 15.07 7.81
C ASN A 99 -10.94 15.19 6.28
N ALA A 100 -12.06 15.03 5.59
CA ALA A 100 -12.15 15.07 4.13
C ALA A 100 -11.73 16.44 3.55
N ASP A 101 -12.12 17.53 4.22
CA ASP A 101 -11.77 18.89 3.79
C ASP A 101 -10.26 19.13 3.91
N ALA A 102 -9.65 18.62 4.99
CA ALA A 102 -8.20 18.72 5.17
C ALA A 102 -7.44 17.89 4.13
N LEU A 103 -7.96 16.72 3.75
CA LEU A 103 -7.40 15.92 2.68
C LEU A 103 -7.47 16.65 1.34
N SER A 104 -8.63 17.19 0.99
CA SER A 104 -8.81 17.94 -0.25
C SER A 104 -7.95 19.20 -0.29
N ALA A 105 -7.83 19.93 0.83
CA ALA A 105 -7.00 21.13 0.94
C ALA A 105 -5.49 20.85 0.86
N ALA A 106 -5.05 19.60 1.10
CA ALA A 106 -3.65 19.19 0.99
C ALA A 106 -3.21 18.94 -0.46
N VAL A 107 -4.14 18.84 -1.40
CA VAL A 107 -3.83 18.61 -2.82
C VAL A 107 -3.32 19.89 -3.47
N THR A 108 -2.20 19.79 -4.17
CA THR A 108 -1.62 20.87 -5.00
C THR A 108 -1.29 20.34 -6.39
N ASP A 109 -0.84 21.21 -7.28
CA ASP A 109 -0.38 20.81 -8.62
C ASP A 109 0.86 19.90 -8.61
N ARG A 110 1.54 19.78 -7.47
CA ARG A 110 2.68 18.88 -7.25
C ARG A 110 2.29 17.57 -6.59
N THR A 111 1.06 17.43 -6.13
CA THR A 111 0.62 16.20 -5.49
C THR A 111 0.60 15.06 -6.51
N ARG A 112 1.38 14.02 -6.25
CA ARG A 112 1.49 12.86 -7.12
C ARG A 112 0.80 11.63 -6.57
N ALA A 113 0.86 11.45 -5.24
CA ALA A 113 0.31 10.26 -4.61
C ALA A 113 -0.27 10.54 -3.22
N ILE A 114 -1.15 9.63 -2.79
CA ILE A 114 -1.63 9.53 -1.40
C ILE A 114 -1.11 8.20 -0.83
N LEU A 115 -0.37 8.26 0.28
CA LEU A 115 0.12 7.09 1.01
C LEU A 115 -0.74 6.86 2.25
N ILE A 116 -1.45 5.74 2.27
CA ILE A 116 -2.41 5.38 3.33
C ILE A 116 -1.99 4.08 4.01
N ASN A 117 -2.06 4.06 5.33
CA ASN A 117 -1.95 2.84 6.11
C ASN A 117 -3.30 2.53 6.78
N SER A 118 -3.89 1.39 6.46
CA SER A 118 -5.13 0.91 7.11
C SER A 118 -5.17 -0.62 7.11
N PRO A 119 -5.38 -1.25 8.27
CA PRO A 119 -5.50 -0.67 9.63
C PRO A 119 -4.28 0.16 10.00
N HIS A 120 -4.51 1.27 10.71
CA HIS A 120 -3.56 2.35 10.86
C HIS A 120 -2.57 2.14 12.02
N ASN A 121 -1.30 2.24 11.75
CA ASN A 121 -0.24 2.32 12.75
C ASN A 121 0.17 3.81 12.91
N PRO A 122 0.08 4.42 14.12
CA PRO A 122 0.01 3.76 15.43
C PRO A 122 -1.37 3.73 16.10
N THR A 123 -2.43 4.25 15.48
CA THR A 123 -3.70 4.49 16.18
C THR A 123 -4.61 3.26 16.31
N GLY A 124 -4.35 2.20 15.52
CA GLY A 124 -5.19 1.00 15.46
C GLY A 124 -6.51 1.19 14.72
N ARG A 125 -6.75 2.38 14.15
CA ARG A 125 -7.98 2.66 13.40
C ARG A 125 -8.04 1.88 12.09
N VAL A 126 -9.25 1.42 11.77
CA VAL A 126 -9.60 0.96 10.42
C VAL A 126 -10.40 2.07 9.76
N LEU A 127 -10.07 2.43 8.52
CA LEU A 127 -10.81 3.43 7.76
C LEU A 127 -12.26 2.97 7.57
N ASP A 128 -13.21 3.83 7.92
CA ASP A 128 -14.61 3.57 7.66
C ASP A 128 -15.01 3.89 6.19
N GLU A 129 -16.26 3.62 5.84
CA GLU A 129 -16.75 3.82 4.48
C GLU A 129 -16.66 5.28 4.03
N THR A 130 -16.99 6.22 4.93
CA THR A 130 -16.96 7.66 4.63
C THR A 130 -15.54 8.14 4.37
N GLU A 131 -14.58 7.67 5.18
CA GLU A 131 -13.16 8.00 5.02
C GLU A 131 -12.59 7.42 3.72
N ARG A 132 -12.93 6.17 3.39
CA ARG A 132 -12.54 5.57 2.11
C ARG A 132 -13.15 6.30 0.92
N ALA A 133 -14.43 6.68 1.00
CA ALA A 133 -15.09 7.44 -0.05
C ALA A 133 -14.44 8.82 -0.26
N ALA A 134 -14.04 9.51 0.81
CA ALA A 134 -13.32 10.78 0.72
C ALA A 134 -11.95 10.62 0.03
N ILE A 135 -11.19 9.58 0.39
CA ILE A 135 -9.90 9.30 -0.26
C ILE A 135 -10.10 8.98 -1.74
N ALA A 136 -11.09 8.13 -2.06
CA ALA A 136 -11.38 7.75 -3.44
C ALA A 136 -11.80 8.96 -4.28
N HIS A 137 -12.67 9.82 -3.74
CA HIS A 137 -13.10 11.04 -4.42
C HIS A 137 -11.90 11.96 -4.75
N VAL A 138 -11.06 12.26 -3.77
CA VAL A 138 -9.89 13.11 -3.97
C VAL A 138 -8.91 12.50 -4.97
N ALA A 139 -8.66 11.20 -4.87
CA ALA A 139 -7.73 10.51 -5.76
C ALA A 139 -8.22 10.47 -7.22
N VAL A 140 -9.53 10.31 -7.43
CA VAL A 140 -10.13 10.30 -8.78
C VAL A 140 -10.14 11.71 -9.37
N GLU A 141 -10.61 12.71 -8.61
CA GLU A 141 -10.73 14.10 -9.09
C GLU A 141 -9.37 14.73 -9.43
N ALA A 142 -8.33 14.42 -8.65
CA ALA A 142 -6.99 14.96 -8.87
C ALA A 142 -6.06 14.02 -9.63
N ASP A 143 -6.56 12.90 -10.15
CA ASP A 143 -5.81 11.86 -10.89
C ASP A 143 -4.54 11.38 -10.15
N LEU A 144 -4.69 11.09 -8.85
CA LEU A 144 -3.58 10.68 -7.99
C LEU A 144 -3.42 9.16 -7.95
N VAL A 145 -2.18 8.72 -7.80
CA VAL A 145 -1.86 7.34 -7.42
C VAL A 145 -2.12 7.17 -5.93
N VAL A 146 -2.72 6.04 -5.54
CA VAL A 146 -2.89 5.69 -4.14
C VAL A 146 -1.99 4.51 -3.80
N ILE A 147 -1.16 4.66 -2.78
CA ILE A 147 -0.30 3.61 -2.25
C ILE A 147 -0.89 3.23 -0.89
N THR A 148 -1.35 1.98 -0.75
CA THR A 148 -1.92 1.50 0.50
C THR A 148 -1.00 0.51 1.18
N ASP A 149 -0.64 0.80 2.44
CA ASP A 149 0.05 -0.13 3.34
C ASP A 149 -0.99 -0.88 4.16
N GLU A 150 -1.27 -2.12 3.78
CA GLU A 150 -2.34 -2.95 4.35
C GLU A 150 -1.78 -4.13 5.17
N VAL A 151 -0.58 -4.00 5.73
CA VAL A 151 0.09 -5.09 6.49
C VAL A 151 -0.72 -5.63 7.67
N TYR A 152 -1.69 -4.87 8.15
CA TYR A 152 -2.58 -5.26 9.25
C TYR A 152 -3.97 -5.72 8.77
N GLU A 153 -4.17 -6.00 7.49
CA GLU A 153 -5.46 -6.32 6.85
C GLU A 153 -6.29 -7.40 7.57
N HIS A 154 -5.62 -8.38 8.20
CA HIS A 154 -6.24 -9.44 8.98
C HIS A 154 -6.20 -9.24 10.50
N LEU A 155 -5.69 -8.09 10.97
CA LEU A 155 -5.59 -7.76 12.39
C LEU A 155 -6.59 -6.66 12.74
N THR A 156 -7.87 -7.01 12.66
CA THR A 156 -8.98 -6.13 13.02
C THR A 156 -9.74 -6.71 14.22
N PHE A 157 -10.27 -5.83 15.07
CA PHE A 157 -10.94 -6.17 16.32
C PHE A 157 -12.29 -5.46 16.41
N ASP A 158 -13.10 -5.84 17.41
CA ASP A 158 -14.38 -5.22 17.75
C ASP A 158 -15.39 -5.19 16.58
N GLY A 159 -15.37 -6.22 15.74
CA GLY A 159 -16.27 -6.34 14.59
C GLY A 159 -15.88 -5.46 13.39
N ASN A 160 -14.80 -4.70 13.48
CA ASN A 160 -14.28 -3.95 12.34
C ASN A 160 -13.80 -4.89 11.23
N ARG A 161 -13.97 -4.47 9.99
CA ARG A 161 -13.45 -5.17 8.82
C ARG A 161 -12.57 -4.23 8.01
N HIS A 162 -11.42 -4.71 7.59
CA HIS A 162 -10.63 -4.05 6.60
C HIS A 162 -11.28 -4.19 5.22
N VAL A 163 -11.36 -3.08 4.50
CA VAL A 163 -11.83 -3.04 3.10
C VAL A 163 -10.77 -2.28 2.30
N PRO A 164 -10.07 -2.94 1.36
CA PRO A 164 -9.05 -2.29 0.55
C PRO A 164 -9.59 -1.13 -0.28
N LEU A 165 -8.84 -0.05 -0.37
CA LEU A 165 -9.21 1.10 -1.22
C LEU A 165 -9.33 0.70 -2.70
N ALA A 166 -8.57 -0.27 -3.15
CA ALA A 166 -8.63 -0.81 -4.51
C ALA A 166 -10.02 -1.39 -4.87
N THR A 167 -10.88 -1.72 -3.88
CA THR A 167 -12.25 -2.21 -4.12
C THR A 167 -13.27 -1.10 -4.40
N MET A 168 -12.90 0.16 -4.14
CA MET A 168 -13.79 1.28 -4.41
C MET A 168 -13.88 1.58 -5.91
N PRO A 169 -15.01 2.10 -6.39
CA PRO A 169 -15.16 2.45 -7.81
C PRO A 169 -14.05 3.41 -8.29
N GLY A 170 -13.41 3.10 -9.43
CA GLY A 170 -12.33 3.91 -10.02
C GLY A 170 -11.01 3.88 -9.26
N MET A 171 -10.86 2.97 -8.28
CA MET A 171 -9.65 2.94 -7.45
C MET A 171 -8.67 1.83 -7.83
N PHE A 172 -9.12 0.72 -8.39
CA PHE A 172 -8.20 -0.37 -8.78
C PHE A 172 -7.11 0.13 -9.74
N GLU A 173 -7.50 0.91 -10.74
CA GLU A 173 -6.64 1.39 -11.82
C GLU A 173 -5.54 2.36 -11.34
N ARG A 174 -5.68 2.89 -10.13
CA ARG A 174 -4.77 3.88 -9.54
C ARG A 174 -4.17 3.47 -8.21
N THR A 175 -4.41 2.23 -7.74
CA THR A 175 -3.96 1.79 -6.42
C THR A 175 -2.85 0.75 -6.50
N ILE A 176 -1.77 0.99 -5.78
CA ILE A 176 -0.74 0.02 -5.42
C ILE A 176 -1.04 -0.44 -3.99
N THR A 177 -1.49 -1.67 -3.83
CA THR A 177 -1.74 -2.26 -2.52
C THR A 177 -0.51 -3.02 -2.06
N LEU A 178 0.00 -2.69 -0.88
CA LEU A 178 1.18 -3.29 -0.27
C LEU A 178 0.76 -4.06 0.99
N SER A 179 1.26 -5.27 1.13
CA SER A 179 1.05 -6.06 2.34
C SER A 179 2.25 -6.98 2.61
N SER A 180 2.17 -7.80 3.65
CA SER A 180 3.26 -8.72 3.98
C SER A 180 2.81 -9.90 4.83
N ALA A 181 3.61 -10.97 4.82
CA ALA A 181 3.46 -12.10 5.72
C ALA A 181 3.83 -11.76 7.18
N ALA A 182 4.46 -10.61 7.39
CA ALA A 182 5.07 -10.23 8.66
C ALA A 182 4.09 -10.23 9.83
N LYS A 183 2.94 -9.60 9.67
CA LYS A 183 1.97 -9.38 10.74
C LYS A 183 0.95 -10.52 10.82
N THR A 184 0.30 -10.82 9.72
CA THR A 184 -0.73 -11.87 9.64
C THR A 184 -0.22 -13.25 10.07
N PHE A 185 1.00 -13.60 9.68
CA PHE A 185 1.57 -14.92 9.97
C PHE A 185 2.67 -14.90 11.05
N ALA A 186 2.83 -13.79 11.78
CA ALA A 186 3.89 -13.61 12.78
C ALA A 186 5.31 -13.90 12.22
N MET A 187 5.56 -13.50 10.97
CA MET A 187 6.80 -13.78 10.23
C MET A 187 7.63 -12.51 9.97
N THR A 188 7.66 -11.58 10.92
CA THR A 188 8.33 -10.27 10.75
C THR A 188 9.79 -10.38 10.34
N GLY A 189 10.52 -11.33 10.89
CA GLY A 189 11.94 -11.54 10.60
C GLY A 189 12.24 -12.12 9.21
N TRP A 190 11.24 -12.67 8.52
CA TRP A 190 11.41 -13.28 7.21
C TRP A 190 11.42 -12.26 6.06
N LYS A 191 10.93 -11.06 6.31
CA LYS A 191 10.93 -9.97 5.33
C LYS A 191 10.27 -10.34 4.00
N VAL A 192 9.11 -10.98 4.04
CA VAL A 192 8.31 -11.30 2.86
C VAL A 192 7.15 -10.34 2.76
N GLY A 193 7.13 -9.53 1.72
CA GLY A 193 6.05 -8.61 1.38
C GLY A 193 5.67 -8.73 -0.08
N TRP A 194 4.68 -7.98 -0.49
CA TRP A 194 4.22 -7.92 -1.88
C TRP A 194 3.52 -6.61 -2.20
N ALA A 195 3.53 -6.29 -3.49
CA ALA A 195 2.69 -5.26 -4.09
C ALA A 195 1.67 -5.92 -5.01
N THR A 196 0.45 -5.43 -5.00
CA THR A 196 -0.60 -5.81 -5.95
C THR A 196 -1.26 -4.57 -6.55
N GLY A 197 -1.71 -4.68 -7.80
CA GLY A 197 -2.37 -3.56 -8.49
C GLY A 197 -2.43 -3.77 -10.01
N PRO A 198 -2.79 -2.74 -10.77
CA PRO A 198 -2.78 -2.79 -12.22
C PRO A 198 -1.36 -2.96 -12.77
N ALA A 199 -1.25 -3.66 -13.89
CA ALA A 199 0.04 -4.02 -14.48
C ALA A 199 0.99 -2.84 -14.69
N GLU A 200 0.47 -1.69 -15.10
CA GLU A 200 1.26 -0.49 -15.35
C GLU A 200 1.91 0.07 -14.09
N LEU A 201 1.17 0.13 -12.98
CA LEU A 201 1.70 0.59 -11.70
C LEU A 201 2.68 -0.44 -11.10
N ILE A 202 2.37 -1.73 -11.21
CA ILE A 202 3.28 -2.79 -10.74
C ILE A 202 4.57 -2.83 -11.56
N ASP A 203 4.51 -2.51 -12.85
CA ASP A 203 5.72 -2.38 -13.68
C ASP A 203 6.60 -1.20 -13.22
N ALA A 204 6.01 -0.07 -12.84
CA ALA A 204 6.75 1.05 -12.27
C ALA A 204 7.47 0.63 -10.96
N VAL A 205 6.79 -0.08 -10.06
CA VAL A 205 7.39 -0.65 -8.83
C VAL A 205 8.51 -1.65 -9.16
N ARG A 206 8.30 -2.50 -10.16
CA ARG A 206 9.27 -3.52 -10.60
C ARG A 206 10.60 -2.92 -11.07
N ARG A 207 10.55 -1.78 -11.75
CA ARG A 207 11.76 -1.11 -12.30
C ARG A 207 12.64 -0.48 -11.23
N THR A 208 12.10 -0.23 -10.05
CA THR A 208 12.78 0.48 -8.95
C THR A 208 13.11 -0.41 -7.75
N LYS A 209 12.63 -1.65 -7.80
CA LYS A 209 12.86 -2.66 -6.78
C LYS A 209 14.29 -3.27 -6.82
#